data_fd8b6dd7ddcb74560648f90e11953337
#
_entry.id   fd8b6dd7ddcb74560648f90e11953337
#
_cell.length_a   1.000
_cell.length_b   1.000
_cell.length_c   1.000
_cell.angle_alpha   90.00
_cell.angle_beta   90.00
_cell.angle_gamma   90.00
#
_symmetry.space_group_name_H-M   'P 1'
#
loop_
_entity.id
_entity.type
_entity.pdbx_description
1 polymer ?
#
loop_
_entity_poly.entity_id
_entity_poly.type
_entity_poly.pdbx_seq_one_letter_code
_entity_poly.pdbx_strand_id
1 'polypeptide(L)'
;MNHFIRTAIVAAAVAVSGSAIVAAQTNPMVGGAAMYPTKTIVENAVNSKDHTTLVAAVKAAGLVETLSGPGPFTVFAPTNAAFKKLPAGTVDTLLKPENKTQLASVLTYHVVPGTITAADIAAKAKANGGTATYTTVQGEPLMFKKVGTGWGIMDGKGHKGRITIANVMQSNGVIHVVDTVMLP
;
A
#
# COMPACT_ATOMS: atom_id res chain seq x y z
N MET A 1 19.78 40.82 71.72
CA MET A 1 20.70 39.71 71.29
C MET A 1 19.87 38.85 70.32
N ASN A 2 20.11 39.02 69.03
CA ASN A 2 19.26 38.46 67.96
C ASN A 2 19.90 37.20 67.38
N HIS A 3 19.26 36.06 67.52
CA HIS A 3 19.69 34.84 66.88
C HIS A 3 18.94 34.68 65.55
N PHE A 4 19.63 34.84 64.44
CA PHE A 4 19.12 34.54 63.11
C PHE A 4 19.26 33.06 62.85
N ILE A 5 18.14 32.35 62.78
CA ILE A 5 18.06 30.95 62.30
C ILE A 5 17.96 31.01 60.79
N ARG A 6 18.99 30.53 60.09
CA ARG A 6 18.95 30.33 58.64
C ARG A 6 18.37 28.97 58.34
N THR A 7 17.14 28.96 57.79
CA THR A 7 16.54 27.75 57.29
C THR A 7 17.01 27.48 55.88
N ALA A 8 17.77 26.38 55.69
CA ALA A 8 18.19 25.92 54.38
C ALA A 8 17.04 25.13 53.75
N ILE A 9 16.52 25.63 52.63
CA ILE A 9 15.52 24.90 51.81
C ILE A 9 16.29 23.98 50.87
N VAL A 10 16.25 22.69 51.10
CA VAL A 10 16.74 21.66 50.18
C VAL A 10 15.67 21.45 49.13
N ALA A 11 15.91 21.96 47.93
CA ALA A 11 15.05 21.67 46.77
C ALA A 11 15.40 20.26 46.26
N ALA A 12 14.53 19.29 46.51
CA ALA A 12 14.61 17.95 45.91
C ALA A 12 14.12 18.04 44.49
N ALA A 13 15.06 17.96 43.51
CA ALA A 13 14.73 17.81 42.11
C ALA A 13 14.23 16.38 41.86
N VAL A 14 12.93 16.21 41.69
CA VAL A 14 12.34 14.96 41.22
C VAL A 14 12.60 14.86 39.74
N ALA A 15 13.59 14.05 39.36
CA ALA A 15 13.80 13.65 37.96
C ALA A 15 12.68 12.67 37.55
N VAL A 16 11.67 13.18 36.86
CA VAL A 16 10.67 12.35 36.18
C VAL A 16 11.31 11.71 34.97
N SER A 17 11.82 10.50 35.15
CA SER A 17 12.24 9.65 34.04
C SER A 17 10.99 9.24 33.24
N GLY A 18 10.66 10.02 32.24
CA GLY A 18 9.63 9.69 31.26
C GLY A 18 10.08 8.46 30.46
N SER A 19 9.66 7.27 30.90
CA SER A 19 9.72 6.07 30.05
C SER A 19 8.82 6.32 28.87
N ALA A 20 9.40 6.70 27.72
CA ALA A 20 8.69 6.69 26.45
C ALA A 20 8.26 5.23 26.21
N ILE A 21 6.98 4.94 26.39
CA ILE A 21 6.37 3.71 25.94
C ILE A 21 6.44 3.78 24.42
N VAL A 22 7.47 3.17 23.83
CA VAL A 22 7.49 2.88 22.40
C VAL A 22 6.34 1.93 22.16
N ALA A 23 5.22 2.46 21.71
CA ALA A 23 4.12 1.63 21.24
C ALA A 23 4.68 0.72 20.17
N ALA A 24 4.68 -0.58 20.41
CA ALA A 24 5.11 -1.56 19.42
C ALA A 24 4.22 -1.35 18.17
N GLN A 25 4.81 -0.83 17.11
CA GLN A 25 4.12 -0.71 15.82
C GLN A 25 3.85 -2.13 15.34
N THR A 26 2.59 -2.54 15.43
CA THR A 26 2.14 -3.80 14.84
C THR A 26 2.13 -3.62 13.32
N ASN A 27 3.15 -4.13 12.66
CA ASN A 27 3.21 -4.10 11.21
C ASN A 27 2.07 -4.94 10.62
N PRO A 28 1.35 -4.44 9.61
CA PRO A 28 0.31 -5.22 8.95
C PRO A 28 0.89 -6.53 8.41
N MET A 29 0.15 -7.63 8.59
CA MET A 29 0.52 -8.92 8.04
C MET A 29 -0.13 -9.10 6.67
N VAL A 30 0.66 -9.43 5.66
CA VAL A 30 0.17 -9.70 4.30
C VAL A 30 0.83 -10.98 3.78
N GLY A 31 0.00 -11.99 3.46
CA GLY A 31 0.50 -13.28 3.01
C GLY A 31 1.44 -13.97 3.98
N GLY A 32 1.19 -13.81 5.29
CA GLY A 32 2.01 -14.39 6.36
C GLY A 32 3.33 -13.68 6.63
N ALA A 33 3.60 -12.54 5.99
CA ALA A 33 4.78 -11.72 6.23
C ALA A 33 4.41 -10.35 6.84
N ALA A 34 5.21 -9.89 7.79
CA ALA A 34 5.08 -8.54 8.33
C ALA A 34 5.56 -7.51 7.30
N MET A 35 4.76 -6.47 7.07
CA MET A 35 5.10 -5.37 6.16
C MET A 35 5.72 -4.23 6.96
N TYR A 36 6.96 -3.91 6.65
CA TYR A 36 7.72 -2.90 7.38
C TYR A 36 7.66 -1.55 6.65
N PRO A 37 7.22 -0.47 7.32
CA PRO A 37 7.16 0.87 6.71
C PRO A 37 8.54 1.45 6.36
N THR A 38 9.62 0.82 6.85
CA THR A 38 11.00 1.18 6.53
C THR A 38 11.54 0.53 5.27
N LYS A 39 10.80 -0.45 4.70
CA LYS A 39 11.16 -1.15 3.47
C LYS A 39 10.34 -0.62 2.29
N THR A 40 10.89 -0.76 1.09
CA THR A 40 10.20 -0.41 -0.15
C THR A 40 9.07 -1.41 -0.46
N ILE A 41 8.19 -1.01 -1.38
CA ILE A 41 7.08 -1.83 -1.88
C ILE A 41 7.59 -3.21 -2.33
N VAL A 42 8.67 -3.25 -3.09
CA VAL A 42 9.22 -4.50 -3.63
C VAL A 42 9.86 -5.36 -2.54
N GLU A 43 10.63 -4.77 -1.63
CA GLU A 43 11.27 -5.49 -0.52
C GLU A 43 10.26 -6.17 0.43
N ASN A 44 9.10 -5.57 0.62
CA ASN A 44 8.03 -6.18 1.39
C ASN A 44 7.26 -7.22 0.58
N ALA A 45 6.93 -6.91 -0.68
CA ALA A 45 6.13 -7.80 -1.54
C ALA A 45 6.79 -9.16 -1.76
N VAL A 46 8.12 -9.22 -1.88
CA VAL A 46 8.86 -10.49 -2.09
C VAL A 46 8.74 -11.46 -0.92
N ASN A 47 8.42 -10.98 0.28
CA ASN A 47 8.23 -11.81 1.46
C ASN A 47 6.78 -12.32 1.60
N SER A 48 5.84 -11.76 0.85
CA SER A 48 4.42 -12.13 0.90
C SER A 48 4.15 -13.38 0.07
N LYS A 49 3.65 -14.43 0.71
CA LYS A 49 3.25 -15.68 0.03
C LYS A 49 2.03 -15.49 -0.89
N ASP A 50 1.24 -14.46 -0.66
CA ASP A 50 0.03 -14.14 -1.45
C ASP A 50 0.33 -13.32 -2.71
N HIS A 51 1.56 -12.84 -2.89
CA HIS A 51 1.95 -11.96 -4.00
C HIS A 51 3.10 -12.53 -4.86
N THR A 52 3.34 -13.83 -4.82
CA THR A 52 4.42 -14.48 -5.58
C THR A 52 4.24 -14.30 -7.09
N THR A 53 3.02 -14.38 -7.60
CA THR A 53 2.70 -14.14 -9.02
C THR A 53 2.93 -12.69 -9.40
N LEU A 54 2.51 -11.74 -8.56
CA LEU A 54 2.75 -10.31 -8.77
C LEU A 54 4.26 -10.00 -8.84
N VAL A 55 5.04 -10.54 -7.89
CA VAL A 55 6.50 -10.35 -7.86
C VAL A 55 7.17 -10.92 -9.12
N ALA A 56 6.75 -12.10 -9.56
CA ALA A 56 7.23 -12.69 -10.81
C ALA A 56 6.88 -11.80 -12.02
N ALA A 57 5.67 -11.28 -12.07
CA ALA A 57 5.21 -10.36 -13.13
C ALA A 57 6.02 -9.05 -13.14
N VAL A 58 6.26 -8.44 -11.98
CA VAL A 58 7.06 -7.21 -11.85
C VAL A 58 8.49 -7.43 -12.33
N LYS A 59 9.09 -8.58 -12.00
CA LYS A 59 10.42 -8.96 -12.48
C LYS A 59 10.43 -9.17 -14.01
N ALA A 60 9.48 -9.92 -14.54
CA ALA A 60 9.35 -10.18 -15.99
C ALA A 60 9.14 -8.89 -16.80
N ALA A 61 8.36 -7.96 -16.26
CA ALA A 61 8.13 -6.64 -16.87
C ALA A 61 9.35 -5.70 -16.78
N GLY A 62 10.32 -5.98 -15.90
CA GLY A 62 11.47 -5.10 -15.65
C GLY A 62 11.12 -3.87 -14.81
N LEU A 63 10.06 -3.92 -14.01
CA LEU A 63 9.56 -2.79 -13.20
C LEU A 63 10.09 -2.77 -11.77
N VAL A 64 11.00 -3.68 -11.41
CA VAL A 64 11.56 -3.78 -10.05
C VAL A 64 12.23 -2.48 -9.63
N GLU A 65 13.09 -1.92 -10.49
CA GLU A 65 13.80 -0.66 -10.20
C GLU A 65 12.84 0.52 -10.11
N THR A 66 11.86 0.58 -11.02
CA THR A 66 10.83 1.63 -11.00
C THR A 66 10.04 1.64 -9.70
N LEU A 67 9.59 0.47 -9.24
CA LEU A 67 8.80 0.34 -8.01
C LEU A 67 9.65 0.34 -6.73
N SER A 68 10.96 0.21 -6.83
CA SER A 68 11.93 0.40 -5.75
C SER A 68 12.44 1.84 -5.66
N GLY A 69 12.13 2.66 -6.66
CA GLY A 69 12.52 4.06 -6.73
C GLY A 69 11.90 4.92 -5.63
N PRO A 70 12.26 6.21 -5.57
CA PRO A 70 11.93 7.10 -4.44
C PRO A 70 10.46 7.47 -4.32
N GLY A 71 9.60 7.08 -5.24
CA GLY A 71 8.14 7.30 -5.16
C GLY A 71 7.73 8.76 -4.96
N PRO A 72 6.62 9.05 -4.26
CA PRO A 72 5.70 8.07 -3.66
C PRO A 72 4.79 7.37 -4.69
N PHE A 73 4.50 6.10 -4.42
CA PHE A 73 3.59 5.30 -5.23
C PHE A 73 2.47 4.68 -4.39
N THR A 74 1.28 4.55 -4.99
CA THR A 74 0.21 3.72 -4.44
C THR A 74 0.05 2.52 -5.34
N VAL A 75 0.26 1.31 -4.80
CA VAL A 75 0.17 0.06 -5.55
C VAL A 75 -1.07 -0.71 -5.08
N PHE A 76 -1.95 -1.01 -6.03
CA PHE A 76 -3.08 -1.91 -5.81
C PHE A 76 -2.63 -3.33 -6.15
N ALA A 77 -2.15 -4.06 -5.14
CA ALA A 77 -1.48 -5.35 -5.29
C ALA A 77 -2.49 -6.50 -5.38
N PRO A 78 -2.69 -7.12 -6.54
CA PRO A 78 -3.53 -8.30 -6.67
C PRO A 78 -2.85 -9.53 -6.07
N THR A 79 -3.63 -10.33 -5.34
CA THR A 79 -3.16 -11.59 -4.76
C THR A 79 -3.01 -12.68 -5.81
N ASN A 80 -2.31 -13.77 -5.46
CA ASN A 80 -2.27 -14.97 -6.31
C ASN A 80 -3.68 -15.48 -6.67
N ALA A 81 -4.63 -15.39 -5.73
CA ALA A 81 -6.03 -15.74 -5.95
C ALA A 81 -6.70 -14.79 -6.97
N ALA A 82 -6.32 -13.50 -6.98
CA ALA A 82 -6.80 -12.54 -7.97
C ALA A 82 -6.34 -12.92 -9.39
N PHE A 83 -5.08 -13.32 -9.55
CA PHE A 83 -4.57 -13.82 -10.85
C PHE A 83 -5.27 -15.09 -11.31
N LYS A 84 -5.64 -15.98 -10.40
CA LYS A 84 -6.38 -17.21 -10.71
C LYS A 84 -7.81 -16.97 -11.23
N LYS A 85 -8.36 -15.78 -10.98
CA LYS A 85 -9.68 -15.39 -11.53
C LYS A 85 -9.62 -15.02 -13.02
N LEU A 86 -8.43 -14.74 -13.55
CA LEU A 86 -8.24 -14.52 -14.99
C LEU A 86 -8.50 -15.81 -15.77
N PRO A 87 -8.92 -15.71 -17.05
CA PRO A 87 -9.06 -16.87 -17.92
C PRO A 87 -7.81 -17.74 -17.93
N ALA A 88 -7.99 -19.06 -18.01
CA ALA A 88 -6.87 -20.01 -18.04
C ALA A 88 -5.86 -19.65 -19.13
N GLY A 89 -4.57 -19.69 -18.78
CA GLY A 89 -3.48 -19.33 -19.69
C GLY A 89 -3.19 -17.84 -19.85
N THR A 90 -4.05 -16.94 -19.33
CA THR A 90 -3.81 -15.48 -19.43
C THR A 90 -2.54 -15.07 -18.72
N VAL A 91 -2.33 -15.55 -17.49
CA VAL A 91 -1.12 -15.23 -16.70
C VAL A 91 0.13 -15.75 -17.40
N ASP A 92 0.11 -17.01 -17.85
CA ASP A 92 1.24 -17.63 -18.56
C ASP A 92 1.55 -16.89 -19.85
N THR A 93 0.53 -16.44 -20.57
CA THR A 93 0.67 -15.64 -21.78
C THR A 93 1.29 -14.28 -21.48
N LEU A 94 0.82 -13.58 -20.43
CA LEU A 94 1.35 -12.27 -20.02
C LEU A 94 2.81 -12.36 -19.54
N LEU A 95 3.20 -13.47 -18.93
CA LEU A 95 4.58 -13.68 -18.45
C LEU A 95 5.59 -14.00 -19.56
N LYS A 96 5.13 -14.25 -20.77
CA LYS A 96 6.03 -14.50 -21.90
C LYS A 96 6.81 -13.24 -22.29
N PRO A 97 8.09 -13.38 -22.70
CA PRO A 97 8.93 -12.25 -23.10
C PRO A 97 8.32 -11.38 -24.22
N GLU A 98 7.62 -12.00 -25.17
CA GLU A 98 6.94 -11.32 -26.27
C GLU A 98 5.81 -10.39 -25.78
N ASN A 99 5.22 -10.65 -24.62
CA ASN A 99 4.12 -9.88 -24.03
C ASN A 99 4.57 -8.93 -22.92
N LYS A 100 5.87 -8.69 -22.78
CA LYS A 100 6.45 -7.83 -21.74
C LYS A 100 5.80 -6.42 -21.69
N THR A 101 5.56 -5.83 -22.85
CA THR A 101 4.92 -4.51 -22.95
C THR A 101 3.48 -4.54 -22.42
N GLN A 102 2.72 -5.58 -22.76
CA GLN A 102 1.35 -5.74 -22.26
C GLN A 102 1.34 -6.00 -20.75
N LEU A 103 2.25 -6.83 -20.27
CA LEU A 103 2.43 -7.07 -18.83
C LEU A 103 2.78 -5.77 -18.08
N ALA A 104 3.71 -4.97 -18.61
CA ALA A 104 4.05 -3.68 -18.04
C ALA A 104 2.86 -2.72 -18.00
N SER A 105 2.04 -2.70 -19.06
CA SER A 105 0.80 -1.90 -19.10
C SER A 105 -0.19 -2.31 -18.01
N VAL A 106 -0.42 -3.61 -17.84
CA VAL A 106 -1.28 -4.13 -16.75
C VAL A 106 -0.73 -3.77 -15.38
N LEU A 107 0.57 -3.91 -15.15
CA LEU A 107 1.19 -3.61 -13.86
C LEU A 107 1.18 -2.11 -13.54
N THR A 108 1.49 -1.26 -14.52
CA THR A 108 1.45 0.21 -14.35
C THR A 108 0.02 0.74 -14.20
N TYR A 109 -0.98 0.01 -14.70
CA TYR A 109 -2.40 0.28 -14.43
C TYR A 109 -2.79 0.05 -12.96
N HIS A 110 -2.05 -0.79 -12.23
CA HIS A 110 -2.24 -0.98 -10.78
C HIS A 110 -1.47 0.01 -9.91
N VAL A 111 -0.72 0.93 -10.52
CA VAL A 111 0.09 1.92 -9.82
C VAL A 111 -0.47 3.32 -10.06
N VAL A 112 -0.71 4.05 -8.97
CA VAL A 112 -1.12 5.45 -9.02
C VAL A 112 0.01 6.29 -8.41
N PRO A 113 0.43 7.40 -9.06
CA PRO A 113 1.42 8.29 -8.47
C PRO A 113 0.88 8.96 -7.21
N GLY A 114 1.72 9.10 -6.20
CA GLY A 114 1.37 9.68 -4.91
C GLY A 114 1.03 8.64 -3.84
N THR A 115 0.95 9.10 -2.60
CA THR A 115 0.50 8.29 -1.45
C THR A 115 -0.99 8.50 -1.26
N ILE A 116 -1.79 7.49 -1.61
CA ILE A 116 -3.26 7.53 -1.52
C ILE A 116 -3.70 6.53 -0.46
N THR A 117 -4.22 7.03 0.65
CA THR A 117 -4.77 6.20 1.72
C THR A 117 -6.26 5.91 1.48
N ALA A 118 -6.82 4.97 2.24
CA ALA A 118 -8.26 4.74 2.21
C ALA A 118 -9.07 5.97 2.67
N ALA A 119 -8.48 6.84 3.51
CA ALA A 119 -9.08 8.12 3.91
C ALA A 119 -9.12 9.11 2.74
N ASP A 120 -8.07 9.17 1.92
CA ASP A 120 -8.03 10.02 0.71
C ASP A 120 -9.05 9.54 -0.33
N ILE A 121 -9.19 8.23 -0.49
CA ILE A 121 -10.23 7.63 -1.35
C ILE A 121 -11.62 8.04 -0.83
N ALA A 122 -11.85 7.97 0.49
CA ALA A 122 -13.12 8.35 1.09
C ALA A 122 -13.45 9.84 0.92
N ALA A 123 -12.46 10.72 1.16
CA ALA A 123 -12.62 12.16 1.00
C ALA A 123 -12.94 12.53 -0.46
N LYS A 124 -12.19 11.95 -1.40
CA LYS A 124 -12.39 12.19 -2.83
C LYS A 124 -13.73 11.64 -3.31
N ALA A 125 -14.13 10.45 -2.87
CA ALA A 125 -15.43 9.87 -3.20
C ALA A 125 -16.58 10.75 -2.67
N LYS A 126 -16.46 11.23 -1.42
CA LYS A 126 -17.47 12.14 -0.82
C LYS A 126 -17.62 13.42 -1.64
N ALA A 127 -16.52 14.01 -2.10
CA ALA A 127 -16.52 15.21 -2.91
C ALA A 127 -17.10 15.00 -4.32
N ASN A 128 -17.09 13.76 -4.84
CA ASN A 128 -17.45 13.43 -6.21
C ASN A 128 -18.65 12.45 -6.29
N GLY A 129 -19.66 12.64 -5.47
CA GLY A 129 -20.91 11.87 -5.55
C GLY A 129 -20.78 10.37 -5.28
N GLY A 130 -19.83 9.98 -4.42
CA GLY A 130 -19.65 8.60 -3.98
C GLY A 130 -18.63 7.79 -4.78
N THR A 131 -17.94 8.39 -5.75
CA THR A 131 -16.91 7.74 -6.56
C THR A 131 -15.60 8.53 -6.51
N ALA A 132 -14.51 7.89 -6.12
CA ALA A 132 -13.18 8.46 -6.28
C ALA A 132 -12.55 7.92 -7.56
N THR A 133 -11.96 8.78 -8.37
CA THR A 133 -11.25 8.40 -9.60
C THR A 133 -9.82 8.89 -9.54
N TYR A 134 -8.88 8.00 -9.83
CA TYR A 134 -7.45 8.32 -9.88
C TYR A 134 -6.87 7.85 -11.21
N THR A 135 -6.01 8.67 -11.80
CA THR A 135 -5.28 8.32 -13.01
C THR A 135 -4.06 7.47 -12.63
N THR A 136 -3.91 6.35 -13.28
CA THR A 136 -2.79 5.41 -13.06
C THR A 136 -1.53 5.87 -13.79
N VAL A 137 -0.40 5.25 -13.49
CA VAL A 137 0.87 5.48 -14.21
C VAL A 137 0.74 5.09 -15.70
N GLN A 138 -0.11 4.13 -16.01
CA GLN A 138 -0.42 3.72 -17.40
C GLN A 138 -1.21 4.82 -18.16
N GLY A 139 -1.92 5.72 -17.46
CA GLY A 139 -2.65 6.84 -18.02
C GLY A 139 -4.17 6.71 -17.99
N GLU A 140 -4.70 5.52 -17.76
CA GLU A 140 -6.14 5.28 -17.64
C GLU A 140 -6.63 5.37 -16.19
N PRO A 141 -7.94 5.67 -15.97
CA PRO A 141 -8.49 5.85 -14.64
C PRO A 141 -8.80 4.53 -13.94
N LEU A 142 -8.57 4.51 -12.63
CA LEU A 142 -9.15 3.56 -11.67
C LEU A 142 -10.23 4.25 -10.84
N MET A 143 -11.34 3.59 -10.64
CA MET A 143 -12.48 4.10 -9.91
C MET A 143 -12.70 3.31 -8.62
N PHE A 144 -13.06 4.03 -7.55
CA PHE A 144 -13.30 3.47 -6.23
C PHE A 144 -14.67 3.88 -5.73
N LYS A 145 -15.45 2.90 -5.26
CA LYS A 145 -16.76 3.10 -4.65
C LYS A 145 -16.85 2.38 -3.31
N LYS A 146 -17.62 2.95 -2.39
CA LYS A 146 -17.93 2.28 -1.13
C LYS A 146 -18.74 1.03 -1.40
N VAL A 147 -18.31 -0.10 -0.82
CA VAL A 147 -19.01 -1.40 -0.90
C VAL A 147 -19.06 -2.00 0.50
N GLY A 148 -20.22 -1.89 1.13
CA GLY A 148 -20.36 -2.22 2.55
C GLY A 148 -19.46 -1.35 3.42
N THR A 149 -18.63 -1.97 4.26
CA THR A 149 -17.66 -1.29 5.12
C THR A 149 -16.31 -1.00 4.43
N GLY A 150 -16.06 -1.62 3.26
CA GLY A 150 -14.81 -1.53 2.51
C GLY A 150 -14.90 -0.69 1.23
N TRP A 151 -13.89 -0.82 0.39
CA TRP A 151 -13.79 -0.15 -0.90
C TRP A 151 -13.79 -1.17 -2.04
N GLY A 152 -14.65 -0.95 -3.02
CA GLY A 152 -14.57 -1.59 -4.33
C GLY A 152 -13.66 -0.82 -5.24
N ILE A 153 -12.94 -1.53 -6.11
CA ILE A 153 -12.13 -1.01 -7.20
C ILE A 153 -12.75 -1.42 -8.53
N MET A 154 -12.71 -0.56 -9.53
CA MET A 154 -13.26 -0.83 -10.85
C MET A 154 -12.37 -0.20 -11.92
N ASP A 155 -12.12 -0.95 -12.99
CA ASP A 155 -11.40 -0.46 -14.16
C ASP A 155 -12.33 0.19 -15.22
N GLY A 156 -11.72 0.74 -16.27
CA GLY A 156 -12.44 1.37 -17.36
C GLY A 156 -13.30 0.40 -18.19
N LYS A 157 -13.06 -0.90 -18.11
CA LYS A 157 -13.81 -1.96 -18.80
C LYS A 157 -14.97 -2.52 -17.95
N GLY A 158 -15.08 -2.08 -16.69
CA GLY A 158 -16.14 -2.47 -15.77
C GLY A 158 -15.86 -3.72 -14.95
N HIS A 159 -14.63 -4.25 -14.96
CA HIS A 159 -14.23 -5.29 -14.01
C HIS A 159 -14.23 -4.71 -12.60
N LYS A 160 -14.70 -5.49 -11.65
CA LYS A 160 -14.87 -5.08 -10.26
C LYS A 160 -14.08 -5.98 -9.33
N GLY A 161 -13.40 -5.35 -8.37
CA GLY A 161 -12.73 -6.04 -7.30
C GLY A 161 -12.95 -5.31 -5.97
N ARG A 162 -12.28 -5.78 -4.92
CA ARG A 162 -12.32 -5.19 -3.58
C ARG A 162 -10.91 -4.98 -3.05
N ILE A 163 -10.75 -3.92 -2.28
CA ILE A 163 -9.60 -3.75 -1.41
C ILE A 163 -9.83 -4.61 -0.17
N THR A 164 -8.98 -5.60 0.04
CA THR A 164 -9.07 -6.55 1.18
C THR A 164 -8.23 -6.10 2.36
N ILE A 165 -7.06 -5.52 2.11
CA ILE A 165 -6.19 -4.91 3.11
C ILE A 165 -5.80 -3.53 2.58
N ALA A 166 -6.06 -2.49 3.37
CA ALA A 166 -5.76 -1.12 2.98
C ALA A 166 -4.64 -0.54 3.84
N ASN A 167 -4.01 0.54 3.36
CA ASN A 167 -3.05 1.36 4.11
C ASN A 167 -1.82 0.57 4.60
N VAL A 168 -1.29 -0.33 3.79
CA VAL A 168 -0.02 -1.00 4.09
C VAL A 168 1.12 -0.05 3.71
N MET A 169 1.60 0.71 4.70
CA MET A 169 2.60 1.76 4.49
C MET A 169 3.97 1.18 4.17
N GLN A 170 4.67 1.84 3.26
CA GLN A 170 6.02 1.50 2.79
C GLN A 170 6.90 2.74 2.80
N SER A 171 8.22 2.58 2.71
CA SER A 171 9.14 3.72 2.70
C SER A 171 8.99 4.61 1.45
N ASN A 172 8.54 4.04 0.34
CA ASN A 172 8.34 4.73 -0.94
C ASN A 172 6.89 4.75 -1.41
N GLY A 173 5.91 4.53 -0.52
CA GLY A 173 4.49 4.61 -0.86
C GLY A 173 3.56 3.80 0.02
N VAL A 174 2.46 3.34 -0.55
CA VAL A 174 1.45 2.53 0.13
C VAL A 174 0.96 1.40 -0.76
N ILE A 175 0.69 0.25 -0.15
CA ILE A 175 0.07 -0.90 -0.82
C ILE A 175 -1.38 -1.04 -0.34
N HIS A 176 -2.29 -1.27 -1.28
CA HIS A 176 -3.63 -1.78 -1.02
C HIS A 176 -3.77 -3.14 -1.68
N VAL A 177 -4.06 -4.18 -0.90
CA VAL A 177 -4.25 -5.53 -1.41
C VAL A 177 -5.64 -5.64 -2.04
N VAL A 178 -5.70 -6.15 -3.27
CA VAL A 178 -6.95 -6.33 -4.02
C VAL A 178 -7.17 -7.78 -4.40
N ASP A 179 -8.43 -8.17 -4.50
CA ASP A 179 -8.87 -9.54 -4.79
C ASP A 179 -9.10 -9.82 -6.29
N THR A 180 -8.84 -8.85 -7.14
CA THR A 180 -9.08 -8.94 -8.59
C THR A 180 -8.01 -8.15 -9.34
N VAL A 181 -7.54 -8.70 -10.47
CA VAL A 181 -6.64 -8.00 -11.39
C VAL A 181 -7.45 -7.05 -12.25
N MET A 182 -7.04 -5.79 -12.29
CA MET A 182 -7.64 -4.78 -13.17
C MET A 182 -6.93 -4.79 -14.53
N LEU A 183 -7.67 -4.55 -15.59
CA LEU A 183 -7.15 -4.57 -16.96
C LEU A 183 -7.39 -3.22 -17.64
N PRO A 184 -6.34 -2.63 -18.25
CA PRO A 184 -6.46 -1.38 -19.02
C PRO A 184 -7.23 -1.55 -20.32
#